data_be5c40bb8edc76f556536c786b98820e
#
_entry.id   be5c40bb8edc76f556536c786b98820e
#
_cell.length_a   1.000
_cell.length_b   1.000
_cell.length_c   1.000
_cell.angle_alpha   90.00
_cell.angle_beta   90.00
_cell.angle_gamma   90.00
#
_symmetry.space_group_name_H-M   'P 1'
#
loop_
_entity.id
_entity.type
_entity.pdbx_description
1 polymer ?
#
loop_
_entity_poly.entity_id
_entity_poly.type
_entity_poly.pdbx_seq_one_letter_code
_entity_poly.pdbx_strand_id
1 'polypeptide(L)'
;QLPGSGRQVYNFNPGWRFFRGDVQGAEAVNFDDRSWNVVSTPHTVELMPAEGSGCRNYQGPAWYRKHFVLPAETKGKRVVLHFEAAMGKQILYLNGKRIQEHLGGYLPFTLDLTANGVQAGDSCLLAVFTDNSDDKSYPPGKRQYTLDFAYHGGIYRDVWMIAKSPVAITDAIDSQIVGGGGVFVHFDKISKKSAQVYVNTEVQNDDARSESVTVETTLTDADGKVIKRSSGKLSLKPGEKKSIRQQMEVKNPTLWSPDTPYLYRVQSRIKKG
;
A
#
# COMPACT_ATOMS: atom_id res chain seq x y z
N GLN A 1 -11.92 -0.33 8.48
CA GLN A 1 -11.47 0.91 9.14
C GLN A 1 -11.87 0.86 10.60
N LEU A 2 -10.94 1.15 11.53
CA LEU A 2 -11.25 1.12 12.96
C LEU A 2 -12.07 2.38 13.33
N PRO A 3 -13.14 2.24 14.14
CA PRO A 3 -13.89 3.41 14.63
C PRO A 3 -12.96 4.41 15.34
N GLY A 4 -13.12 5.71 15.04
CA GLY A 4 -12.30 6.78 15.62
C GLY A 4 -10.87 6.87 15.07
N SER A 5 -10.53 6.15 13.99
CA SER A 5 -9.27 6.30 13.26
C SER A 5 -9.28 7.61 12.48
N GLY A 6 -8.23 8.42 12.61
CA GLY A 6 -8.00 9.59 11.75
C GLY A 6 -7.63 9.24 10.30
N ARG A 7 -7.51 7.96 9.99
CA ARG A 7 -7.22 7.42 8.65
C ARG A 7 -8.51 7.24 7.86
N GLN A 8 -8.56 7.78 6.66
CA GLN A 8 -9.62 7.57 5.68
C GLN A 8 -9.07 6.75 4.51
N VAL A 9 -9.87 5.82 4.01
CA VAL A 9 -9.51 4.97 2.87
C VAL A 9 -10.62 5.09 1.84
N TYR A 10 -10.24 5.49 0.63
CA TYR A 10 -11.14 5.65 -0.50
C TYR A 10 -10.83 4.59 -1.54
N ASN A 11 -11.89 4.03 -2.11
CA ASN A 11 -11.77 3.14 -3.26
C ASN A 11 -11.35 3.95 -4.49
N PHE A 12 -10.16 3.70 -5.02
CA PHE A 12 -9.61 4.39 -6.18
C PHE A 12 -9.72 3.56 -7.48
N ASN A 13 -10.38 2.42 -7.41
CA ASN A 13 -10.50 1.46 -8.52
C ASN A 13 -11.35 1.92 -9.70
N PRO A 14 -12.54 2.55 -9.56
CA PRO A 14 -13.41 2.85 -10.68
C PRO A 14 -12.90 3.98 -11.57
N GLY A 15 -13.28 3.95 -12.85
CA GLY A 15 -13.21 5.11 -13.74
C GLY A 15 -11.82 5.41 -14.30
N TRP A 16 -10.99 4.40 -14.54
CA TRP A 16 -9.76 4.55 -15.31
C TRP A 16 -10.05 4.55 -16.80
N ARG A 17 -9.33 5.39 -17.56
CA ARG A 17 -9.23 5.32 -19.00
C ARG A 17 -8.08 4.40 -19.36
N PHE A 18 -8.32 3.39 -20.17
CA PHE A 18 -7.35 2.33 -20.51
C PHE A 18 -7.12 2.25 -22.01
N PHE A 19 -5.86 2.10 -22.39
CA PHE A 19 -5.43 1.83 -23.75
C PHE A 19 -4.34 0.76 -23.77
N ARG A 20 -4.52 -0.27 -24.60
CA ARG A 20 -3.52 -1.32 -24.80
C ARG A 20 -2.61 -0.92 -25.96
N GLY A 21 -1.36 -0.67 -25.69
CA GLY A 21 -0.35 -0.20 -26.63
C GLY A 21 0.39 1.01 -26.08
N ASP A 22 1.41 1.45 -26.82
CA ASP A 22 2.13 2.69 -26.52
C ASP A 22 1.50 3.85 -27.28
N VAL A 23 1.34 4.97 -26.60
CA VAL A 23 0.79 6.21 -27.16
C VAL A 23 1.67 7.37 -26.73
N GLN A 24 2.24 8.04 -27.71
CA GLN A 24 3.09 9.21 -27.46
C GLN A 24 2.24 10.35 -26.86
N GLY A 25 2.74 10.96 -25.80
CA GLY A 25 2.10 12.09 -25.14
C GLY A 25 0.95 11.70 -24.20
N ALA A 26 0.70 10.40 -23.97
CA ALA A 26 -0.36 9.93 -23.10
C ALA A 26 -0.19 10.36 -21.62
N GLU A 27 0.96 10.84 -21.22
CA GLU A 27 1.23 11.44 -19.90
C GLU A 27 0.70 12.88 -19.79
N ALA A 28 0.52 13.57 -20.92
CA ALA A 28 0.18 15.00 -20.94
C ALA A 28 -1.25 15.29 -20.45
N VAL A 29 -1.41 16.40 -19.74
CA VAL A 29 -2.72 16.81 -19.17
C VAL A 29 -3.75 17.06 -20.27
N ASN A 30 -3.33 17.62 -21.40
CA ASN A 30 -4.19 17.98 -22.53
C ASN A 30 -4.38 16.84 -23.56
N PHE A 31 -3.86 15.65 -23.29
CA PHE A 31 -4.08 14.48 -24.14
C PHE A 31 -5.56 14.07 -24.11
N ASP A 32 -6.15 13.83 -25.30
CA ASP A 32 -7.55 13.40 -25.42
C ASP A 32 -7.69 11.88 -25.24
N ASP A 33 -8.17 11.49 -24.07
CA ASP A 33 -8.41 10.09 -23.69
C ASP A 33 -9.90 9.69 -23.76
N ARG A 34 -10.77 10.52 -24.34
CA ARG A 34 -12.23 10.27 -24.38
C ARG A 34 -12.61 9.01 -25.13
N SER A 35 -11.81 8.61 -26.13
CA SER A 35 -12.02 7.39 -26.92
C SER A 35 -11.51 6.12 -26.24
N TRP A 36 -10.78 6.24 -25.11
CA TRP A 36 -10.23 5.09 -24.40
C TRP A 36 -11.31 4.33 -23.63
N ASN A 37 -11.09 3.03 -23.44
CA ASN A 37 -12.01 2.20 -22.66
C ASN A 37 -12.08 2.66 -21.21
N VAL A 38 -13.27 2.69 -20.65
CA VAL A 38 -13.46 2.93 -19.20
C VAL A 38 -13.42 1.60 -18.49
N VAL A 39 -12.50 1.48 -17.55
CA VAL A 39 -12.27 0.26 -16.77
C VAL A 39 -12.26 0.53 -15.27
N SER A 40 -12.39 -0.52 -14.48
CA SER A 40 -12.14 -0.51 -13.03
C SER A 40 -11.02 -1.48 -12.73
N THR A 41 -10.06 -1.06 -11.89
CA THR A 41 -9.09 -1.99 -11.30
C THR A 41 -9.77 -2.83 -10.19
N PRO A 42 -9.35 -4.06 -9.93
CA PRO A 42 -8.37 -4.87 -10.65
C PRO A 42 -8.71 -5.06 -12.13
N HIS A 43 -7.73 -4.84 -13.01
CA HIS A 43 -7.91 -4.93 -14.48
C HIS A 43 -6.69 -5.59 -15.13
N THR A 44 -6.91 -6.44 -16.11
CA THR A 44 -5.86 -7.04 -16.92
C THR A 44 -5.84 -6.48 -18.33
N VAL A 45 -4.66 -6.31 -18.91
CA VAL A 45 -4.50 -5.80 -20.29
C VAL A 45 -5.11 -6.73 -21.34
N GLU A 46 -5.24 -8.02 -21.00
CA GLU A 46 -5.87 -9.04 -21.81
C GLU A 46 -6.50 -10.10 -20.91
N LEU A 47 -7.75 -10.49 -21.25
CA LEU A 47 -8.40 -11.60 -20.57
C LEU A 47 -7.77 -12.90 -21.05
N MET A 48 -7.41 -13.76 -20.10
CA MET A 48 -6.84 -15.06 -20.37
C MET A 48 -7.89 -16.15 -20.12
N PRO A 49 -7.80 -17.31 -20.81
CA PRO A 49 -8.61 -18.48 -20.49
C PRO A 49 -8.42 -18.89 -19.01
N ALA A 50 -9.43 -19.54 -18.42
CA ALA A 50 -9.36 -20.05 -17.06
C ALA A 50 -8.18 -21.02 -16.84
N GLU A 51 -7.84 -21.81 -17.87
CA GLU A 51 -6.68 -22.70 -17.95
C GLU A 51 -5.48 -22.00 -18.61
N GLY A 52 -5.16 -20.79 -18.13
CA GLY A 52 -4.17 -19.92 -18.77
C GLY A 52 -2.71 -20.29 -18.53
N SER A 53 -2.43 -21.36 -17.77
CA SER A 53 -1.05 -21.82 -17.50
C SER A 53 -0.30 -22.11 -18.79
N GLY A 54 0.89 -21.49 -18.95
CA GLY A 54 1.68 -21.60 -20.16
C GLY A 54 1.10 -20.91 -21.42
N CYS A 55 0.00 -20.19 -21.31
CA CYS A 55 -0.57 -19.46 -22.42
C CYS A 55 0.28 -18.26 -22.80
N ARG A 56 0.29 -17.95 -24.09
CA ARG A 56 0.79 -16.66 -24.57
C ARG A 56 -0.28 -15.58 -24.32
N ASN A 57 0.13 -14.50 -23.70
CA ASN A 57 -0.66 -13.33 -23.46
C ASN A 57 -0.05 -12.12 -24.14
N TYR A 58 -0.76 -11.01 -24.15
CA TYR A 58 -0.20 -9.73 -24.57
C TYR A 58 0.98 -9.36 -23.67
N GLN A 59 2.12 -9.08 -24.29
CA GLN A 59 3.32 -8.56 -23.66
C GLN A 59 3.69 -7.22 -24.31
N GLY A 60 3.76 -6.19 -23.51
CA GLY A 60 4.07 -4.86 -24.01
C GLY A 60 3.42 -3.74 -23.21
N PRO A 61 3.48 -2.51 -23.76
CA PRO A 61 2.99 -1.31 -23.10
C PRO A 61 1.46 -1.24 -23.04
N ALA A 62 0.99 -0.60 -22.00
CA ALA A 62 -0.39 -0.15 -21.86
C ALA A 62 -0.45 1.11 -21.00
N TRP A 63 -1.50 1.88 -21.15
CA TRP A 63 -1.71 3.11 -20.42
C TRP A 63 -3.01 3.06 -19.63
N TYR A 64 -2.94 3.59 -18.40
CA TYR A 64 -4.08 3.90 -17.54
C TYR A 64 -4.06 5.38 -17.21
N ARG A 65 -5.19 6.07 -17.39
CA ARG A 65 -5.33 7.48 -17.02
C ARG A 65 -6.54 7.66 -16.13
N LYS A 66 -6.40 8.49 -15.10
CA LYS A 66 -7.51 8.77 -14.19
C LYS A 66 -7.54 10.25 -13.82
N HIS A 67 -8.66 10.88 -14.17
CA HIS A 67 -8.99 12.23 -13.72
C HIS A 67 -9.74 12.14 -12.39
N PHE A 68 -9.33 12.90 -11.40
CA PHE A 68 -9.96 12.90 -10.08
C PHE A 68 -9.79 14.25 -9.40
N VAL A 69 -10.65 14.52 -8.42
CA VAL A 69 -10.52 15.66 -7.52
C VAL A 69 -10.12 15.12 -6.14
N LEU A 70 -9.10 15.72 -5.52
CA LEU A 70 -8.71 15.33 -4.18
C LEU A 70 -9.80 15.77 -3.19
N PRO A 71 -10.42 14.85 -2.41
CA PRO A 71 -11.55 15.19 -1.55
C PRO A 71 -11.24 16.32 -0.57
N ALA A 72 -12.15 17.27 -0.42
CA ALA A 72 -11.97 18.45 0.43
C ALA A 72 -11.70 18.11 1.91
N GLU A 73 -12.26 17.01 2.39
CA GLU A 73 -12.07 16.50 3.75
C GLU A 73 -10.66 15.92 4.02
N THR A 74 -9.81 15.86 2.99
CA THR A 74 -8.39 15.51 3.12
C THR A 74 -7.52 16.71 3.50
N LYS A 75 -8.10 17.91 3.64
CA LYS A 75 -7.36 19.12 4.02
C LYS A 75 -6.54 18.91 5.30
N GLY A 76 -5.25 19.23 5.22
CA GLY A 76 -4.31 19.06 6.34
C GLY A 76 -3.91 17.62 6.63
N LYS A 77 -4.23 16.69 5.73
CA LYS A 77 -3.81 15.28 5.82
C LYS A 77 -2.72 14.97 4.81
N ARG A 78 -1.91 13.99 5.11
CA ARG A 78 -1.05 13.33 4.11
C ARG A 78 -1.89 12.35 3.31
N VAL A 79 -1.85 12.44 1.99
CA VAL A 79 -2.63 11.59 1.08
C VAL A 79 -1.70 10.80 0.17
N VAL A 80 -1.87 9.50 0.19
CA VAL A 80 -1.03 8.54 -0.55
C VAL A 80 -1.92 7.63 -1.37
N LEU A 81 -1.56 7.37 -2.62
CA LEU A 81 -2.10 6.27 -3.39
C LEU A 81 -1.30 5.01 -3.08
N HIS A 82 -2.01 3.93 -2.79
CA HIS A 82 -1.44 2.61 -2.53
C HIS A 82 -1.91 1.66 -3.61
N PHE A 83 -0.97 1.18 -4.43
CA PHE A 83 -1.18 0.13 -5.41
C PHE A 83 -0.80 -1.19 -4.74
N GLU A 84 -1.72 -2.14 -4.69
CA GLU A 84 -1.42 -3.46 -4.12
C GLU A 84 -0.47 -4.27 -5.01
N ALA A 85 -0.58 -4.15 -6.32
CA ALA A 85 0.42 -4.54 -7.31
C ALA A 85 0.00 -4.11 -8.72
N ALA A 86 0.99 -3.99 -9.61
CA ALA A 86 0.81 -3.91 -11.06
C ALA A 86 1.94 -4.69 -11.74
N MET A 87 1.67 -5.34 -12.88
CA MET A 87 2.61 -6.27 -13.48
C MET A 87 3.68 -5.56 -14.30
N GLY A 88 4.94 -5.92 -14.04
CA GLY A 88 6.09 -5.56 -14.84
C GLY A 88 6.70 -4.20 -14.45
N LYS A 89 6.85 -3.30 -15.40
CA LYS A 89 7.35 -1.94 -15.21
C LYS A 89 6.19 -0.97 -15.17
N GLN A 90 6.20 -0.07 -14.20
CA GLN A 90 5.27 1.06 -14.12
C GLN A 90 6.01 2.38 -14.10
N ILE A 91 5.53 3.36 -14.87
CA ILE A 91 5.97 4.76 -14.77
C ILE A 91 4.75 5.61 -14.43
N LEU A 92 4.81 6.35 -13.34
CA LEU A 92 3.72 7.18 -12.85
C LEU A 92 3.97 8.65 -13.17
N TYR A 93 2.95 9.27 -13.76
CA TYR A 93 2.94 10.70 -14.08
C TYR A 93 1.77 11.36 -13.35
N LEU A 94 2.06 12.42 -12.61
CA LEU A 94 1.06 13.24 -11.94
C LEU A 94 1.02 14.62 -12.60
N ASN A 95 -0.13 14.99 -13.14
CA ASN A 95 -0.34 16.25 -13.86
C ASN A 95 0.71 16.48 -14.97
N GLY A 96 1.02 15.42 -15.73
CA GLY A 96 1.97 15.43 -16.83
C GLY A 96 3.46 15.30 -16.42
N LYS A 97 3.77 15.38 -15.12
CA LYS A 97 5.14 15.26 -14.63
C LYS A 97 5.43 13.81 -14.23
N ARG A 98 6.55 13.25 -14.73
CA ARG A 98 7.05 11.94 -14.29
C ARG A 98 7.47 12.03 -12.82
N ILE A 99 6.90 11.17 -11.97
CA ILE A 99 7.14 11.16 -10.53
C ILE A 99 8.01 10.00 -10.11
N GLN A 100 7.67 8.78 -10.51
CA GLN A 100 8.40 7.59 -10.10
C GLN A 100 8.33 6.47 -11.13
N GLU A 101 9.21 5.50 -10.96
CA GLU A 101 9.20 4.21 -11.63
C GLU A 101 9.13 3.10 -10.59
N HIS A 102 8.35 2.07 -10.86
CA HIS A 102 8.30 0.84 -10.07
C HIS A 102 8.61 -0.35 -10.98
N LEU A 103 9.44 -1.27 -10.50
CA LEU A 103 9.84 -2.48 -11.21
C LEU A 103 9.44 -3.71 -10.38
N GLY A 104 8.77 -4.63 -11.02
CA GLY A 104 8.28 -5.86 -10.41
C GLY A 104 6.79 -6.06 -10.62
N GLY A 105 6.26 -7.22 -10.23
CA GLY A 105 4.88 -7.55 -10.52
C GLY A 105 4.04 -7.91 -9.30
N TYR A 106 4.64 -8.11 -8.14
CA TYR A 106 3.97 -8.77 -7.01
C TYR A 106 3.94 -7.94 -5.73
N LEU A 107 4.81 -6.95 -5.63
CA LEU A 107 4.92 -6.13 -4.44
C LEU A 107 4.07 -4.85 -4.56
N PRO A 108 3.49 -4.37 -3.46
CA PRO A 108 2.81 -3.09 -3.44
C PRO A 108 3.80 -1.94 -3.53
N PHE A 109 3.30 -0.79 -4.01
CA PHE A 109 4.03 0.48 -4.03
C PHE A 109 3.09 1.65 -3.78
N THR A 110 3.66 2.79 -3.42
CA THR A 110 2.90 3.98 -3.05
C THR A 110 3.30 5.19 -3.89
N LEU A 111 2.37 6.12 -4.07
CA LEU A 111 2.61 7.45 -4.62
C LEU A 111 2.05 8.50 -3.64
N ASP A 112 2.92 9.33 -3.07
CA ASP A 112 2.52 10.39 -2.16
C ASP A 112 2.05 11.63 -2.94
N LEU A 113 0.75 11.89 -2.93
CA LEU A 113 0.15 13.04 -3.61
C LEU A 113 0.52 14.34 -2.92
N THR A 114 0.50 14.36 -1.58
CA THR A 114 0.79 15.56 -0.77
C THR A 114 2.25 15.99 -0.92
N ALA A 115 3.19 15.04 -0.86
CA ALA A 115 4.62 15.33 -1.09
C ALA A 115 4.90 15.85 -2.51
N ASN A 116 4.03 15.53 -3.47
CA ASN A 116 4.08 16.05 -4.85
C ASN A 116 3.25 17.32 -5.06
N GLY A 117 2.85 18.00 -3.98
CA GLY A 117 2.24 19.32 -4.02
C GLY A 117 0.73 19.35 -4.24
N VAL A 118 0.05 18.17 -4.28
CA VAL A 118 -1.41 18.13 -4.43
C VAL A 118 -2.11 18.52 -3.13
N GLN A 119 -3.09 19.39 -3.24
CA GLN A 119 -3.89 19.88 -2.13
C GLN A 119 -5.36 19.42 -2.23
N ALA A 120 -6.04 19.41 -1.10
CA ALA A 120 -7.47 19.12 -1.06
C ALA A 120 -8.26 20.09 -1.97
N GLY A 121 -9.09 19.54 -2.84
CA GLY A 121 -9.86 20.27 -3.84
C GLY A 121 -9.19 20.39 -5.20
N ASP A 122 -7.91 20.03 -5.34
CA ASP A 122 -7.22 20.08 -6.63
C ASP A 122 -7.80 19.03 -7.60
N SER A 123 -7.96 19.46 -8.86
CA SER A 123 -8.22 18.56 -9.98
C SER A 123 -6.90 18.01 -10.49
N CYS A 124 -6.80 16.69 -10.55
CA CYS A 124 -5.57 15.97 -10.86
C CYS A 124 -5.77 14.97 -12.00
N LEU A 125 -4.69 14.75 -12.72
CA LEU A 125 -4.54 13.62 -13.65
C LEU A 125 -3.43 12.72 -13.13
N LEU A 126 -3.75 11.45 -12.95
CA LEU A 126 -2.77 10.38 -12.80
C LEU A 126 -2.71 9.58 -14.10
N ALA A 127 -1.54 9.55 -14.74
CA ALA A 127 -1.28 8.65 -15.87
C ALA A 127 -0.25 7.61 -15.44
N VAL A 128 -0.53 6.34 -15.75
CA VAL A 128 0.32 5.20 -15.43
C VAL A 128 0.62 4.44 -16.71
N PHE A 129 1.88 4.49 -17.12
CA PHE A 129 2.41 3.58 -18.13
C PHE A 129 2.69 2.24 -17.46
N THR A 130 2.28 1.14 -18.08
CA THR A 130 2.61 -0.22 -17.64
C THR A 130 3.21 -1.00 -18.81
N ASP A 131 4.19 -1.87 -18.52
CA ASP A 131 4.78 -2.77 -19.50
C ASP A 131 5.05 -4.12 -18.85
N ASN A 132 4.41 -5.17 -19.35
CA ASN A 132 4.57 -6.53 -18.86
C ASN A 132 5.45 -7.40 -19.77
N SER A 133 6.28 -6.79 -20.61
CA SER A 133 7.28 -7.51 -21.42
C SER A 133 8.24 -8.31 -20.54
N ASP A 134 8.82 -9.37 -21.12
CA ASP A 134 9.86 -10.15 -20.46
C ASP A 134 11.08 -9.29 -20.12
N ASP A 135 11.43 -9.22 -18.85
CA ASP A 135 12.60 -8.52 -18.37
C ASP A 135 13.35 -9.36 -17.33
N LYS A 136 14.69 -9.46 -17.47
CA LYS A 136 15.54 -10.23 -16.56
C LYS A 136 16.01 -9.44 -15.34
N SER A 137 15.82 -8.13 -15.34
CA SER A 137 16.36 -7.22 -14.31
C SER A 137 15.51 -7.16 -13.04
N TYR A 138 14.24 -7.64 -13.09
CA TYR A 138 13.34 -7.71 -11.95
C TYR A 138 12.48 -8.98 -11.97
N PRO A 139 11.96 -9.43 -10.82
CA PRO A 139 11.11 -10.60 -10.76
C PRO A 139 9.87 -10.50 -11.67
N PRO A 140 9.53 -11.61 -12.33
CA PRO A 140 10.04 -12.96 -12.18
C PRO A 140 11.37 -13.25 -12.88
N GLY A 141 11.90 -12.35 -13.73
CA GLY A 141 13.22 -12.49 -14.34
C GLY A 141 13.33 -13.59 -15.39
N LYS A 142 12.21 -14.17 -15.80
CA LYS A 142 12.10 -15.26 -16.77
C LYS A 142 11.09 -14.93 -17.85
N ARG A 143 11.21 -15.56 -19.00
CA ARG A 143 10.22 -15.46 -20.05
C ARG A 143 8.89 -16.07 -19.59
N GLN A 144 7.80 -15.35 -19.79
CA GLN A 144 6.47 -15.77 -19.31
C GLN A 144 6.05 -17.13 -19.84
N TYR A 145 6.33 -17.46 -21.09
CA TYR A 145 5.99 -18.77 -21.67
C TYR A 145 6.77 -19.97 -21.08
N THR A 146 7.82 -19.70 -20.27
CA THR A 146 8.57 -20.78 -19.58
C THR A 146 8.02 -21.07 -18.19
N LEU A 147 6.99 -20.34 -17.78
CA LEU A 147 6.36 -20.48 -16.47
C LEU A 147 5.06 -21.26 -16.61
N ASP A 148 4.72 -22.00 -15.59
CA ASP A 148 3.52 -22.83 -15.52
C ASP A 148 2.33 -22.13 -14.84
N PHE A 149 2.32 -20.79 -14.91
CA PHE A 149 1.22 -19.96 -14.43
C PHE A 149 1.02 -18.73 -15.32
N ALA A 150 -0.21 -18.20 -15.29
CA ALA A 150 -0.58 -17.04 -16.09
C ALA A 150 -0.04 -15.73 -15.49
N TYR A 151 0.40 -14.84 -16.37
CA TYR A 151 0.77 -13.46 -16.05
C TYR A 151 -0.32 -12.50 -16.52
N HIS A 152 -0.94 -11.79 -15.59
CA HIS A 152 -1.88 -10.74 -15.92
C HIS A 152 -1.17 -9.40 -15.98
N GLY A 153 -1.04 -8.80 -17.17
CA GLY A 153 -0.48 -7.45 -17.33
C GLY A 153 -1.42 -6.38 -16.81
N GLY A 154 -0.89 -5.18 -16.52
CA GLY A 154 -1.65 -4.03 -16.07
C GLY A 154 -1.78 -3.91 -14.55
N ILE A 155 -2.72 -3.08 -14.10
CA ILE A 155 -3.03 -2.86 -12.66
C ILE A 155 -4.02 -3.95 -12.23
N TYR A 156 -3.50 -5.13 -11.92
CA TYR A 156 -4.30 -6.34 -11.69
C TYR A 156 -4.75 -6.53 -10.23
N ARG A 157 -4.38 -5.60 -9.34
CA ARG A 157 -4.84 -5.52 -7.95
C ARG A 157 -5.48 -4.17 -7.65
N ASP A 158 -6.02 -4.05 -6.44
CA ASP A 158 -6.70 -2.85 -5.97
C ASP A 158 -5.76 -1.63 -5.87
N VAL A 159 -6.37 -0.46 -6.07
CA VAL A 159 -5.75 0.84 -5.80
C VAL A 159 -6.58 1.58 -4.76
N TRP A 160 -5.92 2.03 -3.70
CA TRP A 160 -6.54 2.75 -2.59
C TRP A 160 -5.96 4.14 -2.47
N MET A 161 -6.79 5.15 -2.22
CA MET A 161 -6.33 6.46 -1.79
C MET A 161 -6.48 6.52 -0.27
N ILE A 162 -5.38 6.77 0.44
CA ILE A 162 -5.30 6.75 1.88
C ILE A 162 -4.94 8.14 2.39
N ALA A 163 -5.87 8.76 3.14
CA ALA A 163 -5.62 10.02 3.83
C ALA A 163 -5.41 9.76 5.32
N LYS A 164 -4.31 10.25 5.87
CA LYS A 164 -3.92 10.06 7.27
C LYS A 164 -3.51 11.40 7.92
N SER A 165 -3.64 11.50 9.23
CA SER A 165 -3.17 12.66 9.99
C SER A 165 -1.68 12.91 9.74
N PRO A 166 -1.20 14.16 9.83
CA PRO A 166 0.23 14.47 9.67
C PRO A 166 1.11 13.69 10.66
N VAL A 167 0.63 13.47 11.86
CA VAL A 167 1.28 12.54 12.79
C VAL A 167 0.57 11.21 12.73
N ALA A 168 1.24 10.19 12.24
CA ALA A 168 0.64 8.90 11.96
C ALA A 168 1.64 7.75 12.12
N ILE A 169 1.11 6.55 12.36
CA ILE A 169 1.88 5.31 12.17
C ILE A 169 2.23 5.23 10.68
N THR A 170 3.51 4.96 10.38
CA THR A 170 3.99 4.86 9.00
C THR A 170 3.33 3.69 8.27
N ASP A 171 3.36 3.73 6.96
CA ASP A 171 3.05 2.58 6.13
C ASP A 171 4.32 1.74 5.95
N ALA A 172 4.23 0.42 6.12
CA ALA A 172 5.39 -0.47 6.06
C ALA A 172 6.06 -0.45 4.66
N ILE A 173 5.26 -0.25 3.60
CA ILE A 173 5.77 -0.16 2.24
C ILE A 173 6.48 1.18 2.01
N ASP A 174 5.84 2.28 2.44
CA ASP A 174 6.36 3.64 2.32
C ASP A 174 7.63 3.88 3.17
N SER A 175 7.77 3.15 4.28
CA SER A 175 8.96 3.21 5.14
C SER A 175 10.20 2.59 4.53
N GLN A 176 10.06 1.62 3.64
CA GLN A 176 11.14 0.88 2.97
C GLN A 176 12.16 0.26 3.94
N ILE A 177 11.70 -0.13 5.14
CA ILE A 177 12.52 -0.79 6.15
C ILE A 177 12.27 -2.29 6.11
N VAL A 178 13.30 -3.07 5.80
CA VAL A 178 13.23 -4.54 5.80
C VAL A 178 12.97 -5.04 7.23
N GLY A 179 11.87 -5.77 7.41
CA GLY A 179 11.46 -6.26 8.73
C GLY A 179 11.14 -5.13 9.72
N GLY A 180 10.53 -4.04 9.24
CA GLY A 180 10.18 -2.88 10.06
C GLY A 180 9.19 -1.96 9.36
N GLY A 181 9.05 -0.74 9.90
CA GLY A 181 8.04 0.23 9.46
C GLY A 181 6.62 -0.16 9.88
N GLY A 182 5.72 0.81 9.94
CA GLY A 182 4.34 0.56 10.35
C GLY A 182 4.23 -0.08 11.72
N VAL A 183 3.51 -1.19 11.80
CA VAL A 183 3.41 -2.05 12.99
C VAL A 183 4.03 -3.40 12.64
N PHE A 184 5.24 -3.63 13.13
CA PHE A 184 5.97 -4.87 12.93
C PHE A 184 5.91 -5.74 14.19
N VAL A 185 5.44 -6.99 14.02
CA VAL A 185 5.24 -7.95 15.12
C VAL A 185 6.17 -9.13 14.92
N HIS A 186 6.89 -9.51 15.98
CA HIS A 186 7.69 -10.72 16.00
C HIS A 186 7.59 -11.40 17.36
N PHE A 187 7.99 -12.65 17.41
CA PHE A 187 7.84 -13.52 18.59
C PHE A 187 9.18 -14.13 18.99
N ASP A 188 9.32 -14.39 20.28
CA ASP A 188 10.46 -15.11 20.85
C ASP A 188 9.97 -16.04 21.98
N LYS A 189 10.81 -17.03 22.33
CA LYS A 189 10.57 -17.95 23.46
C LYS A 189 9.16 -18.57 23.45
N ILE A 190 8.76 -19.06 22.27
CA ILE A 190 7.42 -19.64 22.06
C ILE A 190 7.38 -21.04 22.68
N SER A 191 6.39 -21.27 23.52
CA SER A 191 6.07 -22.57 24.12
C SER A 191 4.58 -22.68 24.43
N LYS A 192 4.11 -23.87 24.80
CA LYS A 192 2.73 -24.05 25.29
C LYS A 192 2.45 -23.29 26.61
N LYS A 193 3.51 -22.93 27.37
CA LYS A 193 3.36 -22.21 28.65
C LYS A 193 3.38 -20.68 28.48
N SER A 194 4.18 -20.19 27.53
CA SER A 194 4.30 -18.74 27.30
C SER A 194 4.87 -18.43 25.92
N ALA A 195 4.58 -17.22 25.43
CA ALA A 195 5.20 -16.61 24.26
C ALA A 195 5.52 -15.14 24.56
N GLN A 196 6.69 -14.67 24.10
CA GLN A 196 7.05 -13.27 24.13
C GLN A 196 6.68 -12.63 22.80
N VAL A 197 5.86 -11.59 22.86
CA VAL A 197 5.40 -10.83 21.68
C VAL A 197 6.05 -9.46 21.71
N TYR A 198 6.74 -9.10 20.66
CA TYR A 198 7.35 -7.78 20.47
C TYR A 198 6.62 -7.05 19.35
N VAL A 199 6.26 -5.81 19.62
CA VAL A 199 5.61 -4.94 18.67
C VAL A 199 6.44 -3.68 18.50
N ASN A 200 7.00 -3.49 17.30
CA ASN A 200 7.68 -2.27 16.92
C ASN A 200 6.69 -1.41 16.14
N THR A 201 6.37 -0.22 16.66
CA THR A 201 5.48 0.73 15.99
C THR A 201 6.29 1.95 15.59
N GLU A 202 6.38 2.23 14.28
CA GLU A 202 7.02 3.41 13.75
C GLU A 202 6.00 4.52 13.54
N VAL A 203 6.32 5.72 14.04
CA VAL A 203 5.50 6.93 13.92
C VAL A 203 6.29 8.00 13.21
N GLN A 204 5.64 8.70 12.29
CA GLN A 204 6.17 9.86 11.56
C GLN A 204 5.40 11.11 11.93
N ASN A 205 6.12 12.22 12.03
CA ASN A 205 5.56 13.57 12.20
C ASN A 205 5.81 14.39 10.94
N ASP A 206 4.79 14.54 10.10
CA ASP A 206 4.80 15.42 8.91
C ASP A 206 4.26 16.84 9.24
N ASP A 207 3.95 17.12 10.52
CA ASP A 207 3.55 18.46 10.96
C ASP A 207 4.75 19.41 11.03
N ALA A 208 4.52 20.72 10.88
CA ALA A 208 5.53 21.75 11.01
C ALA A 208 6.01 21.97 12.48
N ARG A 209 5.34 21.35 13.44
CA ARG A 209 5.63 21.48 14.88
C ARG A 209 6.12 20.15 15.47
N SER A 210 6.90 20.25 16.53
CA SER A 210 7.23 19.07 17.36
C SER A 210 5.96 18.56 18.04
N GLU A 211 5.78 17.24 18.02
CA GLU A 211 4.60 16.57 18.57
C GLU A 211 5.00 15.49 19.59
N SER A 212 4.21 15.38 20.64
CA SER A 212 4.29 14.28 21.60
C SER A 212 3.07 13.40 21.49
N VAL A 213 3.29 12.09 21.36
CA VAL A 213 2.22 11.12 21.23
C VAL A 213 2.40 9.95 22.17
N THR A 214 1.30 9.34 22.57
CA THR A 214 1.29 8.05 23.25
C THR A 214 0.94 6.96 22.25
N VAL A 215 1.81 5.96 22.12
CA VAL A 215 1.55 4.75 21.34
C VAL A 215 0.94 3.70 22.27
N GLU A 216 -0.32 3.35 22.02
CA GLU A 216 -1.02 2.29 22.74
C GLU A 216 -1.13 1.05 21.85
N THR A 217 -0.67 -0.09 22.34
CA THR A 217 -0.81 -1.37 21.65
C THR A 217 -1.63 -2.33 22.47
N THR A 218 -2.63 -2.92 21.83
CA THR A 218 -3.54 -3.91 22.41
C THR A 218 -3.38 -5.23 21.68
N LEU A 219 -3.19 -6.30 22.43
CA LEU A 219 -3.23 -7.69 21.96
C LEU A 219 -4.54 -8.32 22.39
N THR A 220 -5.28 -8.88 21.44
CA THR A 220 -6.53 -9.60 21.69
C THR A 220 -6.45 -11.04 21.17
N ASP A 221 -7.28 -11.91 21.72
CA ASP A 221 -7.54 -13.25 21.20
C ASP A 221 -8.46 -13.21 19.96
N ALA A 222 -8.82 -14.39 19.44
CA ALA A 222 -9.68 -14.54 18.28
C ALA A 222 -11.09 -13.97 18.51
N ASP A 223 -11.60 -14.01 19.75
CA ASP A 223 -12.91 -13.52 20.15
C ASP A 223 -12.93 -12.01 20.45
N GLY A 224 -11.77 -11.36 20.38
CA GLY A 224 -11.62 -9.92 20.65
C GLY A 224 -11.42 -9.58 22.11
N LYS A 225 -11.26 -10.58 22.99
CA LYS A 225 -10.94 -10.36 24.41
C LYS A 225 -9.51 -9.84 24.53
N VAL A 226 -9.35 -8.79 25.33
CA VAL A 226 -8.03 -8.19 25.56
C VAL A 226 -7.18 -9.13 26.43
N ILE A 227 -6.04 -9.55 25.87
CA ILE A 227 -5.03 -10.35 26.55
C ILE A 227 -4.03 -9.45 27.26
N LYS A 228 -3.51 -8.42 26.53
CA LYS A 228 -2.50 -7.50 27.07
C LYS A 228 -2.62 -6.13 26.43
N ARG A 229 -2.20 -5.11 27.19
CA ARG A 229 -1.99 -3.74 26.68
C ARG A 229 -0.61 -3.27 27.06
N SER A 230 -0.02 -2.46 26.21
CA SER A 230 1.22 -1.74 26.46
C SER A 230 1.09 -0.32 25.93
N SER A 231 1.73 0.64 26.59
CA SER A 231 1.77 2.02 26.15
C SER A 231 3.15 2.62 26.35
N GLY A 232 3.49 3.61 25.52
CA GLY A 232 4.73 4.35 25.63
C GLY A 232 4.65 5.68 24.91
N LYS A 233 5.45 6.65 25.34
CA LYS A 233 5.46 8.01 24.78
C LYS A 233 6.58 8.18 23.76
N LEU A 234 6.30 8.93 22.70
CA LEU A 234 7.27 9.39 21.72
C LEU A 234 7.15 10.90 21.56
N SER A 235 8.30 11.58 21.49
CA SER A 235 8.37 12.97 21.05
C SER A 235 9.10 13.01 19.72
N LEU A 236 8.47 13.65 18.73
CA LEU A 236 8.94 13.72 17.34
C LEU A 236 9.08 15.18 16.92
N LYS A 237 10.23 15.53 16.34
CA LYS A 237 10.44 16.80 15.66
C LYS A 237 9.70 16.81 14.30
N PRO A 238 9.52 17.98 13.65
CA PRO A 238 9.06 18.05 12.27
C PRO A 238 9.88 17.15 11.34
N GLY A 239 9.21 16.36 10.51
CA GLY A 239 9.82 15.41 9.57
C GLY A 239 10.43 14.14 10.20
N GLU A 240 10.41 14.00 11.53
CA GLU A 240 11.08 12.90 12.21
C GLU A 240 10.25 11.61 12.17
N LYS A 241 10.95 10.48 11.98
CA LYS A 241 10.42 9.12 12.17
C LYS A 241 11.08 8.51 13.40
N LYS A 242 10.28 7.90 14.27
CA LYS A 242 10.76 7.14 15.43
C LYS A 242 9.97 5.87 15.64
N SER A 243 10.66 4.84 16.11
CA SER A 243 10.03 3.57 16.49
C SER A 243 10.02 3.41 18.01
N ILE A 244 8.95 2.81 18.51
CA ILE A 244 8.86 2.33 19.88
C ILE A 244 8.69 0.81 19.87
N ARG A 245 9.50 0.13 20.69
CA ARG A 245 9.38 -1.31 20.91
C ARG A 245 8.60 -1.58 22.19
N GLN A 246 7.56 -2.38 22.08
CA GLN A 246 6.73 -2.81 23.19
C GLN A 246 6.79 -4.34 23.29
N GLN A 247 6.91 -4.85 24.52
CA GLN A 247 7.00 -6.27 24.81
C GLN A 247 5.78 -6.70 25.64
N MET A 248 5.20 -7.84 25.28
CA MET A 248 4.06 -8.42 25.96
C MET A 248 4.26 -9.93 26.10
N GLU A 249 3.98 -10.47 27.29
CA GLU A 249 3.94 -11.91 27.51
C GLU A 249 2.51 -12.43 27.38
N VAL A 250 2.34 -13.52 26.63
CA VAL A 250 1.11 -14.29 26.55
C VAL A 250 1.31 -15.60 27.31
N LYS A 251 0.54 -15.83 28.36
CA LYS A 251 0.56 -17.07 29.14
C LYS A 251 -0.38 -18.10 28.50
N ASN A 252 0.06 -19.37 28.45
CA ASN A 252 -0.66 -20.48 27.86
C ASN A 252 -1.28 -20.14 26.48
N PRO A 253 -0.44 -19.70 25.51
CA PRO A 253 -0.95 -19.30 24.20
C PRO A 253 -1.53 -20.50 23.46
N THR A 254 -2.65 -20.27 22.76
CA THR A 254 -3.11 -21.20 21.72
C THR A 254 -2.18 -21.03 20.52
N LEU A 255 -1.35 -22.05 20.25
CA LEU A 255 -0.39 -22.01 19.16
C LEU A 255 -1.09 -22.32 17.85
N TRP A 256 -0.66 -21.61 16.80
CA TRP A 256 -1.11 -21.88 15.44
C TRP A 256 -0.57 -23.21 14.92
N SER A 257 -1.42 -23.98 14.27
CA SER A 257 -1.03 -25.14 13.45
C SER A 257 -2.00 -25.22 12.25
N PRO A 258 -1.69 -26.00 11.20
CA PRO A 258 -2.63 -26.22 10.10
C PRO A 258 -4.00 -26.78 10.58
N ASP A 259 -3.99 -27.64 11.59
CA ASP A 259 -5.20 -28.21 12.16
C ASP A 259 -5.94 -27.26 13.12
N THR A 260 -5.21 -26.29 13.67
CA THR A 260 -5.75 -25.28 14.60
C THR A 260 -5.19 -23.91 14.22
N PRO A 261 -5.70 -23.25 13.18
CA PRO A 261 -5.18 -21.99 12.66
C PRO A 261 -5.64 -20.80 13.53
N TYR A 262 -5.28 -20.83 14.80
CA TYR A 262 -5.68 -19.81 15.77
C TYR A 262 -4.84 -18.54 15.62
N LEU A 263 -5.49 -17.37 15.53
CA LEU A 263 -4.83 -16.08 15.35
C LEU A 263 -5.18 -15.11 16.49
N TYR A 264 -4.15 -14.47 17.01
CA TYR A 264 -4.27 -13.26 17.84
C TYR A 264 -4.29 -12.01 16.94
N ARG A 265 -4.78 -10.90 17.48
CA ARG A 265 -4.79 -9.61 16.80
C ARG A 265 -4.00 -8.58 17.59
N VAL A 266 -3.13 -7.84 16.90
CA VAL A 266 -2.42 -6.68 17.44
C VAL A 266 -3.01 -5.42 16.84
N GLN A 267 -3.33 -4.44 17.68
CA GLN A 267 -3.78 -3.13 17.28
C GLN A 267 -2.94 -2.07 17.97
N SER A 268 -2.25 -1.23 17.17
CA SER A 268 -1.55 -0.05 17.67
C SER A 268 -2.31 1.21 17.32
N ARG A 269 -2.39 2.14 18.25
CA ARG A 269 -2.99 3.47 18.10
C ARG A 269 -2.05 4.51 18.64
N ILE A 270 -2.07 5.70 18.01
CA ILE A 270 -1.44 6.88 18.57
C ILE A 270 -2.50 7.85 19.08
N LYS A 271 -2.20 8.47 20.21
CA LYS A 271 -3.00 9.56 20.78
C LYS A 271 -2.09 10.76 20.93
N LYS A 272 -2.54 11.93 20.48
CA LYS A 272 -1.90 13.19 20.87
C LYS A 272 -2.13 13.42 22.36
N GLY A 273 -1.09 13.89 23.06
CA GLY A 273 -1.14 14.22 24.47
C GLY A 273 -2.02 15.43 24.76
#